data_954a8183f8b54487fca7f48468be8f43
#
_entry.id   954a8183f8b54487fca7f48468be8f43
#
_cell.length_a   1.000
_cell.length_b   1.000
_cell.length_c   1.000
_cell.angle_alpha   90.00
_cell.angle_beta   90.00
_cell.angle_gamma   90.00
#
_symmetry.space_group_name_H-M   'P 1'
#
loop_
_entity.id
_entity.type
_entity.pdbx_description
1 polymer ?
#
loop_
_entity_poly.entity_id
_entity_poly.type
_entity_poly.pdbx_seq_one_letter_code
_entity_poly.pdbx_strand_id
1 'polypeptide(L)'
;MTLGGPNHSRELTATIEKDKYYPNHKAIDFYHHYKEDIKLMAEMGFKAFRTSIAWTRIFPNGDETQPNEAGLAFYDKVFDECLKYNIEPVVTLSHFEMPYHLVTEYGGWSNRKLIDFFTRFAHVCFERYHNKVKYWMTFNEINNQANYESDISVYENSGIKFKEGDDKQKLMYQAAHYEMVASAEAVQIGHAIDPDMQIGCMLAFCPIYPASPKPEDILFAQRAMDSRLYFGDVQVNGEYPRWLTQYFKNKNYNLDITDKDLEILKHGTVDYIAFSYYMSFAVKYTDHMDYREYQDLVENPFVRASDWGWPIDPVGLRYSLNWMTTRWHKPLFIVENGLGAYDKLTDDHKVHDDYRIEYLRSHIKEMKKAVTEDGVDLWGYLPWGCIDLVSASTGEINKRYGFIYVDEDNHGNGSMKRYKKDSFDWYKKVIESNGADL
;
A
#
# COMPACT_ATOMS: atom_id res chain seq x y z
N MET A 1 -7.69 -4.61 -15.61
CA MET A 1 -8.65 -3.60 -15.11
C MET A 1 -8.12 -2.23 -15.50
N THR A 2 -8.93 -1.38 -16.10
CA THR A 2 -8.57 0.01 -16.34
C THR A 2 -9.01 0.85 -15.15
N LEU A 3 -8.05 1.38 -14.41
CA LEU A 3 -8.29 2.40 -13.40
C LEU A 3 -8.06 3.76 -14.04
N GLY A 4 -9.02 4.64 -13.92
CA GLY A 4 -8.96 5.96 -14.51
C GLY A 4 -9.35 5.97 -16.00
N GLY A 5 -10.47 6.58 -16.29
CA GLY A 5 -10.90 6.99 -17.64
C GLY A 5 -10.73 8.48 -17.79
N PRO A 6 -11.12 9.05 -18.95
CA PRO A 6 -11.12 10.49 -19.16
C PRO A 6 -12.03 11.26 -18.18
N ASN A 7 -12.89 10.56 -17.47
CA ASN A 7 -13.76 11.13 -16.43
C ASN A 7 -13.18 10.98 -15.02
N HIS A 8 -11.93 10.57 -14.88
CA HIS A 8 -11.25 10.39 -13.60
C HIS A 8 -11.98 9.44 -12.62
N SER A 9 -12.69 8.45 -13.17
CA SER A 9 -13.37 7.44 -12.39
C SER A 9 -12.58 6.14 -12.37
N ARG A 10 -12.60 5.47 -11.21
CA ARG A 10 -12.14 4.08 -11.10
C ARG A 10 -13.28 3.17 -11.57
N GLU A 11 -13.04 2.45 -12.65
CA GLU A 11 -14.05 1.58 -13.24
C GLU A 11 -13.63 0.11 -13.18
N LEU A 12 -14.54 -0.76 -12.76
CA LEU A 12 -14.37 -2.22 -12.79
C LEU A 12 -14.66 -2.74 -14.20
N THR A 13 -13.84 -2.34 -15.17
CA THR A 13 -14.01 -2.77 -16.56
C THR A 13 -12.73 -3.38 -17.12
N ALA A 14 -12.91 -4.43 -17.93
CA ALA A 14 -11.85 -4.99 -18.77
C ALA A 14 -11.94 -4.44 -20.21
N THR A 15 -12.92 -3.60 -20.53
CA THR A 15 -13.16 -3.07 -21.87
C THR A 15 -12.45 -1.73 -22.00
N ILE A 16 -11.56 -1.63 -22.98
CA ILE A 16 -10.88 -0.39 -23.34
C ILE A 16 -11.64 0.24 -24.51
N GLU A 17 -12.10 1.47 -24.32
CA GLU A 17 -12.72 2.25 -25.39
C GLU A 17 -11.64 2.89 -26.27
N LYS A 18 -11.70 2.65 -27.58
CA LYS A 18 -10.62 3.02 -28.53
C LYS A 18 -10.32 4.52 -28.58
N ASP A 19 -11.34 5.34 -28.33
CA ASP A 19 -11.23 6.79 -28.46
C ASP A 19 -10.99 7.51 -27.12
N LYS A 20 -10.70 6.73 -26.06
CA LYS A 20 -10.42 7.28 -24.72
C LYS A 20 -8.95 7.11 -24.34
N TYR A 21 -8.40 8.15 -23.73
CA TYR A 21 -7.09 8.09 -23.09
C TYR A 21 -7.21 7.60 -21.65
N TYR A 22 -6.32 6.69 -21.27
CA TYR A 22 -6.24 6.12 -19.93
C TYR A 22 -4.86 6.44 -19.34
N PRO A 23 -4.77 7.39 -18.40
CA PRO A 23 -3.49 7.84 -17.85
C PRO A 23 -2.59 6.70 -17.35
N ASN A 24 -3.18 5.68 -16.71
CA ASN A 24 -2.44 4.55 -16.17
C ASN A 24 -1.88 3.56 -17.21
N HIS A 25 -2.26 3.65 -18.48
CA HIS A 25 -1.69 2.79 -19.52
C HIS A 25 -0.26 3.18 -19.90
N LYS A 26 0.06 4.46 -19.81
CA LYS A 26 1.40 5.01 -20.02
C LYS A 26 2.06 5.36 -18.69
N ALA A 27 1.26 5.84 -17.75
CA ALA A 27 1.71 6.42 -16.49
C ALA A 27 2.82 7.45 -16.73
N ILE A 28 3.88 7.44 -15.92
CA ILE A 28 5.02 8.36 -16.12
C ILE A 28 6.14 7.74 -16.96
N ASP A 29 5.87 6.63 -17.63
CA ASP A 29 6.82 5.90 -18.45
C ASP A 29 8.15 5.57 -17.73
N PHE A 30 8.06 5.15 -16.48
CA PHE A 30 9.23 4.78 -15.68
C PHE A 30 10.08 3.71 -16.36
N TYR A 31 9.47 2.82 -17.13
CA TYR A 31 10.17 1.77 -17.86
C TYR A 31 11.32 2.30 -18.74
N HIS A 32 11.10 3.43 -19.42
CA HIS A 32 12.10 4.06 -20.28
C HIS A 32 12.93 5.13 -19.53
N HIS A 33 12.38 5.72 -18.46
CA HIS A 33 12.99 6.83 -17.72
C HIS A 33 13.66 6.45 -16.41
N TYR A 34 13.63 5.17 -15.98
CA TYR A 34 14.10 4.76 -14.65
C TYR A 34 15.51 5.23 -14.28
N LYS A 35 16.44 5.33 -15.24
CA LYS A 35 17.81 5.83 -14.98
C LYS A 35 17.84 7.31 -14.63
N GLU A 36 17.06 8.13 -15.34
CA GLU A 36 16.90 9.55 -15.07
C GLU A 36 16.23 9.75 -13.72
N ASP A 37 15.15 9.03 -13.50
CA ASP A 37 14.34 9.11 -12.28
C ASP A 37 15.14 8.70 -11.04
N ILE A 38 15.86 7.58 -11.08
CA ILE A 38 16.72 7.12 -9.98
C ILE A 38 17.89 8.10 -9.75
N LYS A 39 18.45 8.69 -10.81
CA LYS A 39 19.48 9.72 -10.66
C LYS A 39 18.96 10.96 -9.92
N LEU A 40 17.72 11.39 -10.19
CA LEU A 40 17.08 12.50 -9.48
C LEU A 40 16.83 12.15 -8.00
N MET A 41 16.43 10.91 -7.71
CA MET A 41 16.31 10.42 -6.33
C MET A 41 17.65 10.44 -5.59
N ALA A 42 18.74 10.02 -6.26
CA ALA A 42 20.09 10.07 -5.72
C ALA A 42 20.55 11.51 -5.45
N GLU A 43 20.23 12.45 -6.34
CA GLU A 43 20.52 13.87 -6.15
C GLU A 43 19.77 14.45 -4.93
N MET A 44 18.55 13.98 -4.66
CA MET A 44 17.80 14.34 -3.45
C MET A 44 18.37 13.70 -2.18
N GLY A 45 19.26 12.71 -2.32
CA GLY A 45 19.90 12.03 -1.20
C GLY A 45 19.16 10.83 -0.65
N PHE A 46 18.24 10.24 -1.41
CA PHE A 46 17.49 9.04 -1.00
C PHE A 46 18.43 7.94 -0.54
N LYS A 47 18.04 7.27 0.56
CA LYS A 47 18.73 6.09 1.10
C LYS A 47 18.01 4.81 0.73
N ALA A 48 16.71 4.89 0.47
CA ALA A 48 15.89 3.77 0.03
C ALA A 48 14.87 4.24 -1.01
N PHE A 49 14.48 3.35 -1.90
CA PHE A 49 13.43 3.55 -2.88
C PHE A 49 12.50 2.35 -2.91
N ARG A 50 11.22 2.59 -2.64
CA ARG A 50 10.19 1.55 -2.71
C ARG A 50 9.56 1.50 -4.09
N THR A 51 9.47 0.29 -4.64
CA THR A 51 8.73 -0.01 -5.85
C THR A 51 8.08 -1.39 -5.76
N SER A 52 7.28 -1.76 -6.75
CA SER A 52 6.72 -3.11 -6.86
C SER A 52 7.27 -3.84 -8.09
N ILE A 53 7.20 -5.16 -8.06
CA ILE A 53 7.42 -6.00 -9.25
C ILE A 53 6.05 -6.34 -9.82
N ALA A 54 5.74 -5.87 -11.03
CA ALA A 54 4.49 -6.22 -11.69
C ALA A 54 4.45 -7.74 -11.96
N TRP A 55 3.52 -8.44 -11.31
CA TRP A 55 3.36 -9.89 -11.47
C TRP A 55 3.23 -10.28 -12.95
N THR A 56 2.47 -9.51 -13.71
CA THR A 56 2.28 -9.71 -15.17
C THR A 56 3.54 -9.57 -16.00
N ARG A 57 4.61 -8.92 -15.51
CA ARG A 57 5.91 -8.89 -16.21
C ARG A 57 6.68 -10.18 -16.04
N ILE A 58 6.47 -10.89 -14.94
CA ILE A 58 7.16 -12.13 -14.60
C ILE A 58 6.34 -13.35 -15.06
N PHE A 59 5.05 -13.32 -14.81
CA PHE A 59 4.08 -14.34 -15.23
C PHE A 59 2.86 -13.63 -15.83
N PRO A 60 2.81 -13.41 -17.16
CA PRO A 60 1.77 -12.63 -17.82
C PRO A 60 0.33 -13.08 -17.53
N ASN A 61 0.09 -14.38 -17.43
CA ASN A 61 -1.21 -14.95 -17.05
C ASN A 61 -1.28 -15.29 -15.55
N GLY A 62 -0.14 -15.44 -14.88
CA GLY A 62 -0.04 -15.77 -13.45
C GLY A 62 0.07 -17.25 -13.14
N ASP A 63 -0.36 -18.13 -14.03
CA ASP A 63 -0.39 -19.59 -13.86
C ASP A 63 0.71 -20.33 -14.65
N GLU A 64 1.56 -19.63 -15.39
CA GLU A 64 2.68 -20.22 -16.10
C GLU A 64 3.68 -20.92 -15.14
N THR A 65 4.35 -21.94 -15.66
CA THR A 65 5.40 -22.67 -14.92
C THR A 65 6.78 -22.07 -15.08
N GLN A 66 6.99 -21.25 -16.11
CA GLN A 66 8.28 -20.60 -16.41
C GLN A 66 8.11 -19.09 -16.42
N PRO A 67 9.02 -18.34 -15.78
CA PRO A 67 8.96 -16.90 -15.75
C PRO A 67 9.40 -16.28 -17.07
N ASN A 68 8.96 -15.05 -17.31
CA ASN A 68 9.41 -14.21 -18.42
C ASN A 68 10.77 -13.57 -18.08
N GLU A 69 11.83 -14.07 -18.70
CA GLU A 69 13.20 -13.58 -18.48
C GLU A 69 13.37 -12.09 -18.82
N ALA A 70 12.65 -11.57 -19.82
CA ALA A 70 12.72 -10.15 -20.16
C ALA A 70 12.17 -9.26 -19.02
N GLY A 71 11.12 -9.72 -18.33
CA GLY A 71 10.60 -9.07 -17.14
C GLY A 71 11.59 -9.09 -15.99
N LEU A 72 12.19 -10.24 -15.71
CA LEU A 72 13.23 -10.37 -14.68
C LEU A 72 14.43 -9.45 -14.96
N ALA A 73 14.93 -9.46 -16.20
CA ALA A 73 16.08 -8.64 -16.61
C ALA A 73 15.80 -7.12 -16.51
N PHE A 74 14.53 -6.69 -16.64
CA PHE A 74 14.18 -5.29 -16.42
C PHE A 74 14.40 -4.87 -14.97
N TYR A 75 13.89 -5.65 -14.01
CA TYR A 75 14.07 -5.34 -12.58
C TYR A 75 15.52 -5.48 -12.11
N ASP A 76 16.32 -6.40 -12.70
CA ASP A 76 17.77 -6.40 -12.49
C ASP A 76 18.38 -5.03 -12.76
N LYS A 77 18.03 -4.43 -13.91
CA LYS A 77 18.54 -3.10 -14.30
C LYS A 77 18.08 -1.99 -13.37
N VAL A 78 16.85 -2.05 -12.88
CA VAL A 78 16.30 -1.07 -11.94
C VAL A 78 17.05 -1.15 -10.60
N PHE A 79 17.22 -2.36 -10.05
CA PHE A 79 17.89 -2.55 -8.77
C PHE A 79 19.39 -2.24 -8.86
N ASP A 80 20.06 -2.63 -9.95
CA ASP A 80 21.46 -2.27 -10.20
C ASP A 80 21.64 -0.74 -10.29
N GLU A 81 20.71 -0.02 -10.90
CA GLU A 81 20.76 1.45 -10.95
C GLU A 81 20.55 2.08 -9.55
N CYS A 82 19.67 1.52 -8.71
CA CYS A 82 19.53 1.95 -7.31
C CYS A 82 20.82 1.74 -6.53
N LEU A 83 21.39 0.54 -6.57
CA LEU A 83 22.61 0.16 -5.85
C LEU A 83 23.82 0.97 -6.29
N LYS A 84 23.93 1.32 -7.56
CA LYS A 84 24.95 2.22 -8.10
C LYS A 84 25.03 3.55 -7.36
N TYR A 85 23.90 4.05 -6.85
CA TYR A 85 23.81 5.27 -6.08
C TYR A 85 23.70 5.06 -4.57
N ASN A 86 23.91 3.83 -4.07
CA ASN A 86 23.72 3.44 -2.67
C ASN A 86 22.28 3.70 -2.18
N ILE A 87 21.29 3.49 -3.06
CA ILE A 87 19.88 3.52 -2.72
C ILE A 87 19.43 2.07 -2.52
N GLU A 88 18.93 1.74 -1.33
CA GLU A 88 18.41 0.41 -0.99
C GLU A 88 17.07 0.18 -1.68
N PRO A 89 16.91 -0.85 -2.51
CA PRO A 89 15.60 -1.21 -3.03
C PRO A 89 14.71 -1.81 -1.94
N VAL A 90 13.47 -1.33 -1.83
CA VAL A 90 12.42 -1.88 -0.97
C VAL A 90 11.29 -2.34 -1.88
N VAL A 91 10.96 -3.63 -1.87
CA VAL A 91 10.13 -4.22 -2.91
C VAL A 91 8.83 -4.79 -2.38
N THR A 92 7.72 -4.40 -3.00
CA THR A 92 6.40 -5.01 -2.80
C THR A 92 6.15 -6.03 -3.91
N LEU A 93 5.81 -7.27 -3.57
CA LEU A 93 5.52 -8.32 -4.55
C LEU A 93 4.20 -8.07 -5.28
N SER A 94 3.12 -7.85 -4.56
CA SER A 94 1.80 -7.56 -5.15
C SER A 94 1.29 -6.19 -4.72
N HIS A 95 1.06 -5.29 -5.69
CA HIS A 95 0.59 -3.92 -5.46
C HIS A 95 -0.62 -3.63 -6.36
N PHE A 96 -1.73 -4.33 -6.14
CA PHE A 96 -3.02 -4.22 -6.83
C PHE A 96 -3.04 -4.63 -8.31
N GLU A 97 -1.97 -5.24 -8.84
CA GLU A 97 -1.88 -5.64 -10.25
C GLU A 97 -1.84 -7.16 -10.45
N MET A 98 -2.87 -7.85 -10.00
CA MET A 98 -3.02 -9.28 -10.28
C MET A 98 -3.20 -9.53 -11.79
N PRO A 99 -2.58 -10.58 -12.38
CA PRO A 99 -2.87 -10.97 -13.75
C PRO A 99 -4.36 -11.20 -14.00
N TYR A 100 -4.91 -10.51 -15.01
CA TYR A 100 -6.36 -10.56 -15.27
C TYR A 100 -6.86 -11.97 -15.59
N HIS A 101 -6.04 -12.81 -16.18
CA HIS A 101 -6.33 -14.23 -16.40
C HIS A 101 -6.70 -14.97 -15.09
N LEU A 102 -6.00 -14.66 -13.98
CA LEU A 102 -6.35 -15.27 -12.69
C LEU A 102 -7.73 -14.84 -12.19
N VAL A 103 -8.20 -13.67 -12.59
CA VAL A 103 -9.57 -13.21 -12.28
C VAL A 103 -10.60 -13.95 -13.10
N THR A 104 -10.37 -14.10 -14.42
CA THR A 104 -11.35 -14.70 -15.34
C THR A 104 -11.43 -16.21 -15.21
N GLU A 105 -10.30 -16.90 -15.07
CA GLU A 105 -10.25 -18.36 -15.04
C GLU A 105 -10.43 -18.95 -13.63
N TYR A 106 -9.97 -18.21 -12.61
CA TYR A 106 -9.94 -18.74 -11.25
C TYR A 106 -10.85 -17.96 -10.27
N GLY A 107 -11.36 -16.78 -10.66
CA GLY A 107 -12.16 -15.92 -9.77
C GLY A 107 -11.32 -15.18 -8.72
N GLY A 108 -10.05 -14.90 -9.03
CA GLY A 108 -9.14 -14.23 -8.12
C GLY A 108 -8.89 -15.04 -6.84
N TRP A 109 -8.67 -14.36 -5.73
CA TRP A 109 -8.38 -14.99 -4.43
C TRP A 109 -9.57 -15.73 -3.80
N SER A 110 -10.71 -15.85 -4.50
CA SER A 110 -11.73 -16.82 -4.10
C SER A 110 -11.28 -18.29 -4.31
N ASN A 111 -10.17 -18.50 -5.02
CA ASN A 111 -9.66 -19.81 -5.37
C ASN A 111 -8.30 -20.09 -4.69
N ARG A 112 -8.24 -21.18 -3.93
CA ARG A 112 -7.04 -21.62 -3.19
C ARG A 112 -5.79 -21.77 -4.08
N LYS A 113 -5.93 -22.08 -5.36
CA LYS A 113 -4.81 -22.25 -6.29
C LYS A 113 -3.93 -20.99 -6.41
N LEU A 114 -4.47 -19.82 -6.09
CA LEU A 114 -3.70 -18.58 -6.13
C LEU A 114 -2.56 -18.58 -5.10
N ILE A 115 -2.65 -19.37 -4.03
CA ILE A 115 -1.56 -19.58 -3.08
C ILE A 115 -0.32 -20.11 -3.84
N ASP A 116 -0.50 -21.19 -4.62
CA ASP A 116 0.61 -21.79 -5.38
C ASP A 116 1.15 -20.85 -6.47
N PHE A 117 0.29 -20.08 -7.12
CA PHE A 117 0.70 -19.15 -8.17
C PHE A 117 1.50 -17.97 -7.59
N PHE A 118 1.02 -17.40 -6.48
CA PHE A 118 1.71 -16.31 -5.80
C PHE A 118 3.03 -16.74 -5.19
N THR A 119 3.09 -17.89 -4.53
CA THR A 119 4.31 -18.40 -3.91
C THR A 119 5.37 -18.76 -4.96
N ARG A 120 4.96 -19.22 -6.14
CA ARG A 120 5.86 -19.41 -7.29
C ARG A 120 6.43 -18.06 -7.76
N PHE A 121 5.60 -17.05 -7.89
CA PHE A 121 6.03 -15.69 -8.25
C PHE A 121 7.00 -15.13 -7.20
N ALA A 122 6.69 -15.25 -5.92
CA ALA A 122 7.54 -14.82 -4.81
C ALA A 122 8.89 -15.55 -4.84
N HIS A 123 8.89 -16.89 -4.98
CA HIS A 123 10.10 -17.71 -5.05
C HIS A 123 11.03 -17.25 -6.18
N VAL A 124 10.50 -17.07 -7.39
CA VAL A 124 11.30 -16.61 -8.55
C VAL A 124 11.90 -15.22 -8.29
N CYS A 125 11.14 -14.30 -7.70
CA CYS A 125 11.64 -12.97 -7.36
C CYS A 125 12.73 -13.03 -6.28
N PHE A 126 12.53 -13.81 -5.23
CA PHE A 126 13.51 -13.96 -4.15
C PHE A 126 14.82 -14.60 -4.66
N GLU A 127 14.73 -15.73 -5.37
CA GLU A 127 15.89 -16.38 -5.99
C GLU A 127 16.68 -15.43 -6.91
N ARG A 128 15.97 -14.63 -7.71
CA ARG A 128 16.63 -13.73 -8.66
C ARG A 128 17.31 -12.55 -7.99
N TYR A 129 16.69 -11.97 -6.94
CA TYR A 129 17.09 -10.66 -6.44
C TYR A 129 17.61 -10.65 -5.00
N HIS A 130 17.75 -11.79 -4.30
CA HIS A 130 18.20 -11.82 -2.89
C HIS A 130 19.53 -11.09 -2.66
N ASN A 131 20.45 -11.09 -3.64
CA ASN A 131 21.72 -10.35 -3.54
C ASN A 131 21.60 -8.84 -3.79
N LYS A 132 20.41 -8.33 -4.15
CA LYS A 132 20.16 -6.93 -4.52
C LYS A 132 19.08 -6.27 -3.65
N VAL A 133 18.16 -7.03 -3.13
CA VAL A 133 17.00 -6.56 -2.38
C VAL A 133 16.93 -7.29 -1.04
N LYS A 134 17.05 -6.52 0.03
CA LYS A 134 16.94 -7.04 1.39
C LYS A 134 15.52 -6.94 1.97
N TYR A 135 14.80 -5.86 1.64
CA TYR A 135 13.52 -5.52 2.24
C TYR A 135 12.35 -5.80 1.30
N TRP A 136 11.46 -6.67 1.73
CA TRP A 136 10.32 -7.13 0.93
C TRP A 136 9.00 -6.93 1.68
N MET A 137 7.92 -6.77 0.92
CA MET A 137 6.54 -6.83 1.40
C MET A 137 5.74 -7.74 0.47
N THR A 138 4.83 -8.52 1.02
CA THR A 138 4.06 -9.49 0.23
C THR A 138 2.92 -8.82 -0.54
N PHE A 139 1.98 -8.19 0.16
CA PHE A 139 0.80 -7.54 -0.42
C PHE A 139 0.72 -6.09 0.04
N ASN A 140 0.45 -5.17 -0.89
CA ASN A 140 0.19 -3.78 -0.55
C ASN A 140 -1.18 -3.61 0.06
N GLU A 141 -1.26 -2.92 1.21
CA GLU A 141 -2.52 -2.53 1.85
C GLU A 141 -3.58 -3.65 1.86
N ILE A 142 -3.16 -4.86 2.19
CA ILE A 142 -4.00 -6.08 2.17
C ILE A 142 -5.33 -5.89 2.90
N ASN A 143 -5.35 -5.03 3.90
CA ASN A 143 -6.52 -4.75 4.74
C ASN A 143 -7.54 -3.78 4.13
N ASN A 144 -7.29 -3.21 2.95
CA ASN A 144 -8.30 -2.39 2.26
C ASN A 144 -9.52 -3.22 1.83
N GLN A 145 -9.35 -4.50 1.58
CA GLN A 145 -10.48 -5.40 1.28
C GLN A 145 -11.46 -5.59 2.45
N ALA A 146 -11.08 -5.21 3.68
CA ALA A 146 -12.02 -5.18 4.81
C ALA A 146 -13.22 -4.25 4.54
N ASN A 147 -13.08 -3.28 3.64
CA ASN A 147 -14.19 -2.50 3.10
C ASN A 147 -14.96 -3.30 2.03
N TYR A 148 -15.53 -4.42 2.42
CA TYR A 148 -16.20 -5.38 1.53
C TYR A 148 -17.50 -4.85 0.88
N GLU A 149 -18.03 -3.73 1.36
CA GLU A 149 -19.17 -3.03 0.72
C GLU A 149 -18.72 -2.25 -0.53
N SER A 150 -17.44 -1.95 -0.65
CA SER A 150 -16.85 -1.36 -1.84
C SER A 150 -16.37 -2.46 -2.78
N ASP A 151 -17.11 -2.72 -3.85
CA ASP A 151 -16.72 -3.70 -4.88
C ASP A 151 -15.33 -3.41 -5.46
N ILE A 152 -14.97 -2.13 -5.59
CA ILE A 152 -13.66 -1.69 -6.07
C ILE A 152 -12.55 -2.12 -5.11
N SER A 153 -12.71 -1.87 -3.80
CA SER A 153 -11.68 -2.19 -2.80
C SER A 153 -11.39 -3.69 -2.74
N VAL A 154 -12.41 -4.52 -2.83
CA VAL A 154 -12.24 -5.98 -2.85
C VAL A 154 -11.64 -6.45 -4.18
N TYR A 155 -12.12 -5.90 -5.30
CA TYR A 155 -11.62 -6.28 -6.63
C TYR A 155 -10.15 -5.93 -6.82
N GLU A 156 -9.70 -4.76 -6.36
CA GLU A 156 -8.29 -4.35 -6.42
C GLU A 156 -7.36 -5.29 -5.65
N ASN A 157 -7.75 -5.66 -4.44
CA ASN A 157 -6.93 -6.50 -3.58
C ASN A 157 -6.99 -7.97 -4.03
N SER A 158 -8.19 -8.51 -4.21
CA SER A 158 -8.40 -9.95 -4.33
C SER A 158 -8.91 -10.41 -5.70
N GLY A 159 -9.20 -9.49 -6.63
CA GLY A 159 -9.73 -9.85 -7.96
C GLY A 159 -11.13 -10.44 -7.95
N ILE A 160 -11.87 -10.34 -6.85
CA ILE A 160 -13.23 -10.89 -6.74
C ILE A 160 -14.23 -9.92 -7.35
N LYS A 161 -15.03 -10.39 -8.29
CA LYS A 161 -16.23 -9.73 -8.79
C LYS A 161 -17.45 -10.33 -8.12
N PHE A 162 -18.08 -9.58 -7.24
CA PHE A 162 -19.30 -10.03 -6.58
C PHE A 162 -20.45 -10.20 -7.57
N LYS A 163 -21.29 -11.19 -7.29
CA LYS A 163 -22.52 -11.51 -8.01
C LYS A 163 -23.72 -11.22 -7.12
N GLU A 164 -24.87 -11.08 -7.73
CA GLU A 164 -26.12 -10.95 -6.99
C GLU A 164 -26.33 -12.19 -6.07
N GLY A 165 -26.60 -11.92 -4.81
CA GLY A 165 -26.80 -12.96 -3.78
C GLY A 165 -25.52 -13.43 -3.08
N ASP A 166 -24.35 -12.95 -3.44
CA ASP A 166 -23.10 -13.26 -2.73
C ASP A 166 -23.09 -12.70 -1.30
N ASP A 167 -22.64 -13.51 -0.35
CA ASP A 167 -22.21 -13.01 0.96
C ASP A 167 -20.81 -12.38 0.82
N LYS A 168 -20.80 -11.07 0.54
CA LYS A 168 -19.59 -10.31 0.27
C LYS A 168 -18.58 -10.41 1.40
N GLN A 169 -19.05 -10.33 2.64
CA GLN A 169 -18.18 -10.40 3.81
C GLN A 169 -17.53 -11.77 3.96
N LYS A 170 -18.28 -12.84 3.77
CA LYS A 170 -17.75 -14.21 3.82
C LYS A 170 -16.70 -14.44 2.73
N LEU A 171 -16.98 -13.98 1.50
CA LEU A 171 -16.05 -14.11 0.37
C LEU A 171 -14.77 -13.31 0.63
N MET A 172 -14.87 -12.09 1.17
CA MET A 172 -13.72 -11.30 1.57
C MET A 172 -12.87 -12.02 2.61
N TYR A 173 -13.48 -12.59 3.67
CA TYR A 173 -12.72 -13.34 4.68
C TYR A 173 -12.04 -14.59 4.11
N GLN A 174 -12.68 -15.26 3.15
CA GLN A 174 -12.08 -16.42 2.49
C GLN A 174 -10.88 -16.01 1.63
N ALA A 175 -10.98 -14.94 0.85
CA ALA A 175 -9.89 -14.41 0.05
C ALA A 175 -8.72 -13.95 0.93
N ALA A 176 -9.04 -13.18 1.95
CA ALA A 176 -8.05 -12.72 2.93
C ALA A 176 -7.29 -13.87 3.59
N HIS A 177 -7.98 -14.98 3.90
CA HIS A 177 -7.32 -16.18 4.41
C HIS A 177 -6.28 -16.73 3.44
N TYR A 178 -6.63 -16.91 2.17
CA TYR A 178 -5.70 -17.43 1.17
C TYR A 178 -4.52 -16.50 0.91
N GLU A 179 -4.75 -15.19 0.88
CA GLU A 179 -3.67 -14.20 0.77
C GLU A 179 -2.73 -14.22 1.98
N MET A 180 -3.26 -14.34 3.20
CA MET A 180 -2.43 -14.43 4.41
C MET A 180 -1.62 -15.74 4.44
N VAL A 181 -2.19 -16.87 4.00
CA VAL A 181 -1.46 -18.13 3.85
C VAL A 181 -0.35 -17.99 2.81
N ALA A 182 -0.65 -17.40 1.65
CA ALA A 182 0.34 -17.14 0.61
C ALA A 182 1.47 -16.22 1.08
N SER A 183 1.12 -15.18 1.87
CA SER A 183 2.11 -14.31 2.52
C SER A 183 3.01 -15.07 3.48
N ALA A 184 2.44 -15.93 4.32
CA ALA A 184 3.20 -16.72 5.29
C ALA A 184 4.12 -17.77 4.61
N GLU A 185 3.65 -18.42 3.53
CA GLU A 185 4.50 -19.30 2.73
C GLU A 185 5.63 -18.52 2.05
N ALA A 186 5.35 -17.32 1.53
CA ALA A 186 6.39 -16.47 0.92
C ALA A 186 7.46 -16.08 1.94
N VAL A 187 7.10 -15.76 3.19
CA VAL A 187 8.07 -15.50 4.27
C VAL A 187 8.98 -16.71 4.50
N GLN A 188 8.40 -17.90 4.61
CA GLN A 188 9.19 -19.14 4.80
C GLN A 188 10.12 -19.42 3.61
N ILE A 189 9.64 -19.22 2.38
CA ILE A 189 10.44 -19.36 1.16
C ILE A 189 11.60 -18.37 1.16
N GLY A 190 11.34 -17.10 1.44
CA GLY A 190 12.37 -16.07 1.45
C GLY A 190 13.46 -16.34 2.47
N HIS A 191 13.11 -16.71 3.69
CA HIS A 191 14.08 -17.06 4.74
C HIS A 191 14.85 -18.36 4.45
N ALA A 192 14.26 -19.29 3.68
CA ALA A 192 14.97 -20.48 3.24
C ALA A 192 16.02 -20.19 2.15
N ILE A 193 15.79 -19.16 1.33
CA ILE A 193 16.73 -18.68 0.29
C ILE A 193 17.83 -17.82 0.93
N ASP A 194 17.43 -16.86 1.75
CA ASP A 194 18.33 -15.92 2.43
C ASP A 194 17.78 -15.59 3.83
N PRO A 195 18.41 -16.12 4.91
CA PRO A 195 17.99 -15.88 6.28
C PRO A 195 18.06 -14.39 6.73
N ASP A 196 18.84 -13.56 6.03
CA ASP A 196 18.99 -12.14 6.34
C ASP A 196 17.93 -11.27 5.64
N MET A 197 17.11 -11.86 4.76
CA MET A 197 16.00 -11.20 4.10
C MET A 197 14.97 -10.73 5.12
N GLN A 198 14.48 -9.50 4.96
CA GLN A 198 13.46 -8.92 5.81
C GLN A 198 12.14 -8.84 5.05
N ILE A 199 11.13 -9.57 5.49
CA ILE A 199 9.84 -9.65 4.81
C ILE A 199 8.75 -9.14 5.73
N GLY A 200 8.11 -8.02 5.34
CA GLY A 200 7.06 -7.35 6.10
C GLY A 200 5.67 -7.59 5.55
N CYS A 201 4.67 -7.36 6.39
CA CYS A 201 3.31 -7.03 5.92
C CYS A 201 3.24 -5.55 5.54
N MET A 202 2.25 -5.19 4.73
CA MET A 202 1.97 -3.79 4.43
C MET A 202 0.49 -3.48 4.60
N LEU A 203 0.19 -2.54 5.51
CA LEU A 203 -1.16 -2.20 5.95
C LEU A 203 -1.51 -0.74 5.61
N ALA A 204 -2.73 -0.50 5.18
CA ALA A 204 -3.30 0.84 5.20
C ALA A 204 -3.70 1.18 6.63
N PHE A 205 -2.98 2.07 7.28
CA PHE A 205 -3.28 2.46 8.65
C PHE A 205 -3.99 3.82 8.69
N CYS A 206 -5.29 3.79 8.95
CA CYS A 206 -6.10 4.96 9.18
C CYS A 206 -6.68 4.83 10.59
N PRO A 207 -6.22 5.60 11.58
CA PRO A 207 -6.80 5.55 12.92
C PRO A 207 -8.26 5.96 12.88
N ILE A 208 -9.09 5.25 13.65
CA ILE A 208 -10.53 5.48 13.75
C ILE A 208 -10.83 5.96 15.15
N TYR A 209 -11.19 7.24 15.28
CA TYR A 209 -11.49 7.85 16.56
C TYR A 209 -12.97 7.68 16.94
N PRO A 210 -13.31 7.59 18.26
CA PRO A 210 -14.69 7.73 18.70
C PRO A 210 -15.15 9.16 18.49
N ALA A 211 -16.38 9.35 18.02
CA ALA A 211 -16.97 10.69 17.83
C ALA A 211 -17.18 11.45 19.15
N SER A 212 -17.26 10.73 20.28
CA SER A 212 -17.39 11.30 21.61
C SER A 212 -16.81 10.38 22.69
N PRO A 213 -16.67 10.85 23.96
CA PRO A 213 -16.28 10.01 25.09
C PRO A 213 -17.39 9.04 25.55
N LYS A 214 -18.50 8.92 24.83
CA LYS A 214 -19.56 7.94 25.11
C LYS A 214 -18.98 6.53 25.02
N PRO A 215 -19.19 5.66 26.05
CA PRO A 215 -18.59 4.32 26.07
C PRO A 215 -18.87 3.47 24.83
N GLU A 216 -20.09 3.63 24.25
CA GLU A 216 -20.47 2.90 23.04
C GLU A 216 -19.70 3.40 21.81
N ASP A 217 -19.41 4.72 21.68
CA ASP A 217 -18.57 5.26 20.59
C ASP A 217 -17.14 4.73 20.70
N ILE A 218 -16.60 4.65 21.92
CA ILE A 218 -15.25 4.11 22.19
C ILE A 218 -15.17 2.64 21.80
N LEU A 219 -16.14 1.83 22.22
CA LEU A 219 -16.15 0.40 21.90
C LEU A 219 -16.37 0.17 20.40
N PHE A 220 -17.17 1.02 19.75
CA PHE A 220 -17.41 0.94 18.30
C PHE A 220 -16.14 1.27 17.51
N ALA A 221 -15.42 2.34 17.86
CA ALA A 221 -14.16 2.72 17.26
C ALA A 221 -13.10 1.62 17.41
N GLN A 222 -12.99 1.01 18.61
CA GLN A 222 -12.10 -0.12 18.83
C GLN A 222 -12.43 -1.29 17.89
N ARG A 223 -13.69 -1.66 17.74
CA ARG A 223 -14.12 -2.77 16.87
C ARG A 223 -13.90 -2.47 15.40
N ALA A 224 -14.10 -1.24 14.97
CA ALA A 224 -13.79 -0.79 13.61
C ALA A 224 -12.28 -0.92 13.33
N MET A 225 -11.43 -0.52 14.27
CA MET A 225 -9.98 -0.74 14.19
C MET A 225 -9.62 -2.22 14.13
N ASP A 226 -10.21 -3.05 14.99
CA ASP A 226 -9.95 -4.49 15.03
C ASP A 226 -10.35 -5.16 13.71
N SER A 227 -11.53 -4.84 13.14
CA SER A 227 -11.99 -5.42 11.87
C SER A 227 -11.13 -5.06 10.68
N ARG A 228 -10.50 -3.88 10.71
CA ARG A 228 -9.60 -3.41 9.66
C ARG A 228 -8.17 -3.96 9.81
N LEU A 229 -7.72 -4.19 11.03
CA LEU A 229 -6.30 -4.46 11.32
C LEU A 229 -6.01 -5.91 11.74
N TYR A 230 -7.01 -6.81 11.76
CA TYR A 230 -6.77 -8.24 12.05
C TYR A 230 -5.79 -8.92 11.09
N PHE A 231 -5.64 -8.40 9.89
CA PHE A 231 -4.62 -8.85 8.93
C PHE A 231 -3.22 -8.77 9.52
N GLY A 232 -2.92 -7.64 10.19
CA GLY A 232 -1.67 -7.48 10.93
C GLY A 232 -1.56 -8.45 12.11
N ASP A 233 -2.66 -8.70 12.84
CA ASP A 233 -2.64 -9.69 13.91
C ASP A 233 -2.25 -11.07 13.39
N VAL A 234 -2.83 -11.51 12.28
CA VAL A 234 -2.53 -12.83 11.69
C VAL A 234 -1.11 -12.87 11.14
N GLN A 235 -0.67 -11.86 10.39
CA GLN A 235 0.66 -11.85 9.77
C GLN A 235 1.79 -11.69 10.80
N VAL A 236 1.55 -11.02 11.94
CA VAL A 236 2.55 -10.81 12.99
C VAL A 236 2.56 -11.94 14.03
N ASN A 237 1.38 -12.39 14.46
CA ASN A 237 1.26 -13.38 15.54
C ASN A 237 1.11 -14.81 15.02
N GLY A 238 0.81 -15.01 13.72
CA GLY A 238 0.62 -16.32 13.12
C GLY A 238 -0.70 -17.01 13.51
N GLU A 239 -1.63 -16.27 14.11
CA GLU A 239 -2.91 -16.82 14.56
C GLU A 239 -4.04 -15.80 14.45
N TYR A 240 -5.26 -16.30 14.29
CA TYR A 240 -6.47 -15.48 14.28
C TYR A 240 -6.77 -14.92 15.68
N PRO A 241 -7.12 -13.62 15.80
CA PRO A 241 -7.56 -13.07 17.09
C PRO A 241 -8.88 -13.73 17.52
N ARG A 242 -9.04 -13.96 18.84
CA ARG A 242 -10.19 -14.68 19.42
C ARG A 242 -11.53 -14.09 19.04
N TRP A 243 -11.63 -12.75 18.95
CA TRP A 243 -12.87 -12.10 18.58
C TRP A 243 -13.32 -12.48 17.15
N LEU A 244 -12.36 -12.65 16.21
CA LEU A 244 -12.66 -12.99 14.83
C LEU A 244 -13.10 -14.46 14.70
N THR A 245 -12.43 -15.38 15.38
CA THR A 245 -12.88 -16.79 15.42
C THR A 245 -14.27 -16.94 16.06
N GLN A 246 -14.59 -16.14 17.08
CA GLN A 246 -15.93 -16.09 17.65
C GLN A 246 -16.94 -15.47 16.69
N TYR A 247 -16.54 -14.44 15.94
CA TYR A 247 -17.38 -13.81 14.92
C TYR A 247 -17.75 -14.79 13.81
N PHE A 248 -16.79 -15.57 13.29
CA PHE A 248 -17.06 -16.64 12.30
C PHE A 248 -18.06 -17.66 12.80
N LYS A 249 -17.95 -18.08 14.06
CA LYS A 249 -18.93 -19.00 14.70
C LYS A 249 -20.33 -18.38 14.76
N ASN A 250 -20.43 -17.12 15.19
CA ASN A 250 -21.71 -16.42 15.32
C ASN A 250 -22.42 -16.22 13.97
N LYS A 251 -21.63 -15.96 12.90
CA LYS A 251 -22.15 -15.81 11.52
C LYS A 251 -22.33 -17.16 10.80
N ASN A 252 -21.95 -18.28 11.42
CA ASN A 252 -21.92 -19.61 10.78
C ASN A 252 -21.06 -19.62 9.50
N TYR A 253 -19.96 -18.89 9.50
CA TYR A 253 -19.01 -18.88 8.39
C TYR A 253 -18.14 -20.13 8.43
N ASN A 254 -18.42 -21.07 7.52
CA ASN A 254 -17.57 -22.23 7.28
C ASN A 254 -16.58 -21.87 6.18
N LEU A 255 -15.45 -21.29 6.58
CA LEU A 255 -14.36 -20.96 5.69
C LEU A 255 -13.48 -22.19 5.44
N ASP A 256 -12.87 -22.27 4.25
CA ASP A 256 -11.89 -23.30 3.92
C ASP A 256 -10.53 -22.94 4.59
N ILE A 257 -10.47 -23.20 5.88
CA ILE A 257 -9.28 -23.04 6.74
C ILE A 257 -8.87 -24.43 7.21
N THR A 258 -7.69 -24.90 6.80
CA THR A 258 -7.15 -26.21 7.18
C THR A 258 -6.15 -26.10 8.32
N ASP A 259 -5.93 -27.23 9.03
CA ASP A 259 -4.89 -27.29 10.07
C ASP A 259 -3.50 -27.00 9.47
N LYS A 260 -3.26 -27.39 8.21
CA LYS A 260 -2.02 -27.06 7.50
C LYS A 260 -1.86 -25.56 7.30
N ASP A 261 -2.93 -24.84 6.97
CA ASP A 261 -2.90 -23.39 6.83
C ASP A 261 -2.52 -22.70 8.14
N LEU A 262 -3.11 -23.18 9.26
CA LEU A 262 -2.79 -22.63 10.59
C LEU A 262 -1.33 -22.85 10.98
N GLU A 263 -0.75 -24.00 10.65
CA GLU A 263 0.70 -24.24 10.85
C GLU A 263 1.56 -23.35 9.93
N ILE A 264 1.15 -23.12 8.67
CA ILE A 264 1.84 -22.19 7.77
C ILE A 264 1.82 -20.77 8.32
N LEU A 265 0.66 -20.27 8.76
CA LEU A 265 0.55 -18.94 9.36
C LEU A 265 1.46 -18.78 10.59
N LYS A 266 1.47 -19.78 11.46
CA LYS A 266 2.25 -19.79 12.69
C LYS A 266 3.76 -19.70 12.46
N HIS A 267 4.26 -20.32 11.38
CA HIS A 267 5.68 -20.39 11.07
C HIS A 267 6.13 -19.35 10.04
N GLY A 268 5.20 -18.64 9.39
CA GLY A 268 5.47 -17.62 8.38
C GLY A 268 5.14 -16.20 8.85
N THR A 269 5.46 -15.87 10.10
CA THR A 269 5.23 -14.52 10.63
C THR A 269 6.24 -13.53 10.05
N VAL A 270 5.78 -12.29 9.83
CA VAL A 270 6.60 -11.23 9.23
C VAL A 270 7.67 -10.68 10.17
N ASP A 271 8.75 -10.10 9.61
CA ASP A 271 9.86 -9.54 10.37
C ASP A 271 9.57 -8.13 10.88
N TYR A 272 8.86 -7.33 10.09
CA TYR A 272 8.51 -5.94 10.38
C TYR A 272 7.13 -5.59 9.85
N ILE A 273 6.62 -4.44 10.25
CA ILE A 273 5.33 -3.91 9.80
C ILE A 273 5.58 -2.67 8.96
N ALA A 274 5.28 -2.78 7.67
CA ALA A 274 5.18 -1.64 6.78
C ALA A 274 3.74 -1.11 6.79
N PHE A 275 3.58 0.19 6.62
CA PHE A 275 2.24 0.78 6.54
C PHE A 275 2.22 2.09 5.75
N SER A 276 1.04 2.40 5.22
CA SER A 276 0.69 3.72 4.69
C SER A 276 -0.08 4.53 5.73
N TYR A 277 0.15 5.83 5.73
CA TYR A 277 -0.60 6.78 6.54
C TYR A 277 -0.96 8.02 5.73
N TYR A 278 -2.23 8.29 5.54
CA TYR A 278 -2.70 9.46 4.79
C TYR A 278 -3.69 10.30 5.57
N MET A 279 -4.52 9.68 6.41
CA MET A 279 -5.66 10.32 7.04
C MET A 279 -6.11 9.57 8.29
N SER A 280 -7.01 10.19 9.05
CA SER A 280 -7.75 9.58 10.16
C SER A 280 -9.25 9.62 9.89
N PHE A 281 -9.99 8.77 10.59
CA PHE A 281 -11.45 8.73 10.55
C PHE A 281 -12.03 8.94 11.93
N ALA A 282 -13.33 9.26 11.99
CA ALA A 282 -14.11 9.21 13.22
C ALA A 282 -15.41 8.42 12.97
N VAL A 283 -15.86 7.69 14.00
CA VAL A 283 -17.10 6.90 13.94
C VAL A 283 -17.99 7.22 15.14
N LYS A 284 -19.29 7.13 14.89
CA LYS A 284 -20.30 7.30 15.92
C LYS A 284 -21.10 5.99 16.04
N TYR A 285 -21.31 5.52 17.26
CA TYR A 285 -22.15 4.36 17.50
C TYR A 285 -23.56 4.56 16.96
N THR A 286 -24.05 3.57 16.27
CA THR A 286 -25.45 3.41 15.85
C THR A 286 -26.00 2.10 16.42
N ASP A 287 -27.32 1.92 16.43
CA ASP A 287 -27.95 0.68 16.95
C ASP A 287 -27.59 -0.56 16.11
N HIS A 288 -26.96 -0.37 14.98
CA HIS A 288 -26.42 -1.42 14.13
C HIS A 288 -24.90 -1.59 14.40
N MET A 289 -24.56 -2.35 15.43
CA MET A 289 -23.16 -2.71 15.76
C MET A 289 -22.60 -3.70 14.74
N ASP A 290 -22.56 -3.33 13.46
CA ASP A 290 -21.78 -4.04 12.48
C ASP A 290 -20.32 -3.54 12.54
N TYR A 291 -19.35 -4.42 12.30
CA TYR A 291 -17.92 -4.07 12.28
C TYR A 291 -17.49 -3.37 10.98
N ARG A 292 -18.40 -2.67 10.32
CA ARG A 292 -18.14 -1.94 9.08
C ARG A 292 -17.60 -0.56 9.38
N GLU A 293 -16.34 -0.34 9.04
CA GLU A 293 -15.60 0.86 9.39
C GLU A 293 -15.98 2.11 8.60
N TYR A 294 -16.57 1.95 7.39
CA TYR A 294 -16.81 3.07 6.48
C TYR A 294 -18.25 3.57 6.42
N GLN A 295 -19.19 2.87 6.98
CA GLN A 295 -20.61 3.26 6.82
C GLN A 295 -21.10 4.37 7.75
N ASP A 296 -20.46 4.53 8.90
CA ASP A 296 -20.87 5.47 9.93
C ASP A 296 -19.77 6.51 10.23
N LEU A 297 -18.96 6.83 9.21
CA LEU A 297 -17.94 7.85 9.31
C LEU A 297 -18.59 9.22 9.56
N VAL A 298 -18.04 9.94 10.52
CA VAL A 298 -18.42 11.32 10.84
C VAL A 298 -17.21 12.23 10.70
N GLU A 299 -17.48 13.51 10.44
CA GLU A 299 -16.44 14.53 10.39
C GLU A 299 -15.79 14.71 11.76
N ASN A 300 -14.44 14.81 11.77
CA ASN A 300 -13.71 15.23 12.95
C ASN A 300 -13.52 16.75 12.91
N PRO A 301 -14.23 17.52 13.74
CA PRO A 301 -14.21 18.98 13.68
C PRO A 301 -12.87 19.60 14.11
N PHE A 302 -11.95 18.80 14.65
CA PHE A 302 -10.63 19.26 15.10
C PHE A 302 -9.52 19.04 14.06
N VAL A 303 -9.83 18.42 12.93
CA VAL A 303 -8.87 18.08 11.88
C VAL A 303 -9.33 18.68 10.55
N ARG A 304 -8.50 19.56 9.98
CA ARG A 304 -8.79 20.12 8.65
C ARG A 304 -8.61 19.05 7.55
N ALA A 305 -9.39 19.14 6.48
CA ALA A 305 -9.24 18.30 5.31
C ALA A 305 -8.40 18.99 4.20
N SER A 306 -7.80 18.16 3.34
CA SER A 306 -7.20 18.58 2.09
C SER A 306 -8.25 18.90 1.03
N ASP A 307 -7.84 19.40 -0.16
CA ASP A 307 -8.74 19.65 -1.30
C ASP A 307 -9.45 18.37 -1.78
N TRP A 308 -8.94 17.21 -1.43
CA TRP A 308 -9.52 15.89 -1.72
C TRP A 308 -10.40 15.34 -0.59
N GLY A 309 -10.69 16.14 0.42
CA GLY A 309 -11.50 15.73 1.58
C GLY A 309 -10.78 14.80 2.57
N TRP A 310 -9.46 14.62 2.45
CA TRP A 310 -8.70 13.78 3.34
C TRP A 310 -8.24 14.56 4.58
N PRO A 311 -8.60 14.12 5.80
CA PRO A 311 -8.15 14.73 7.04
C PRO A 311 -6.62 14.79 7.15
N ILE A 312 -6.06 15.95 7.42
CA ILE A 312 -4.62 16.16 7.62
C ILE A 312 -4.36 16.08 9.13
N ASP A 313 -3.88 14.91 9.57
CA ASP A 313 -3.74 14.61 10.99
C ASP A 313 -2.31 14.10 11.34
N PRO A 314 -1.35 15.01 11.57
CA PRO A 314 -0.01 14.63 11.98
C PRO A 314 0.06 13.90 13.33
N VAL A 315 -0.79 14.28 14.29
CA VAL A 315 -0.86 13.63 15.61
C VAL A 315 -1.39 12.19 15.49
N GLY A 316 -2.28 11.97 14.53
CA GLY A 316 -2.77 10.63 14.20
C GLY A 316 -1.66 9.69 13.71
N LEU A 317 -0.63 10.22 13.03
CA LEU A 317 0.55 9.42 12.69
C LEU A 317 1.31 8.96 13.94
N ARG A 318 1.56 9.86 14.91
CA ARG A 318 2.19 9.50 16.19
C ARG A 318 1.34 8.48 16.97
N TYR A 319 0.01 8.70 17.00
CA TYR A 319 -0.93 7.74 17.60
C TYR A 319 -0.82 6.36 16.93
N SER A 320 -0.79 6.30 15.60
CA SER A 320 -0.70 5.06 14.82
C SER A 320 0.59 4.28 15.14
N LEU A 321 1.72 4.98 15.19
CA LEU A 321 3.02 4.41 15.54
C LEU A 321 3.00 3.80 16.95
N ASN A 322 2.48 4.52 17.95
CA ASN A 322 2.35 4.04 19.31
C ASN A 322 1.38 2.84 19.41
N TRP A 323 0.26 2.91 18.69
CA TRP A 323 -0.75 1.84 18.68
C TRP A 323 -0.16 0.53 18.15
N MET A 324 0.54 0.57 17.03
CA MET A 324 1.17 -0.61 16.42
C MET A 324 2.32 -1.16 17.29
N THR A 325 3.16 -0.29 17.83
CA THR A 325 4.24 -0.69 18.75
C THR A 325 3.70 -1.44 19.95
N THR A 326 2.63 -0.93 20.57
CA THR A 326 2.02 -1.56 21.75
C THR A 326 1.33 -2.88 21.41
N ARG A 327 0.71 -3.00 20.23
CA ARG A 327 -0.04 -4.20 19.83
C ARG A 327 0.86 -5.33 19.33
N TRP A 328 1.89 -5.02 18.55
CA TRP A 328 2.61 -6.03 17.78
C TRP A 328 4.09 -6.19 18.13
N HIS A 329 4.69 -5.23 18.82
CA HIS A 329 6.09 -5.29 19.27
C HIS A 329 7.11 -5.65 18.18
N LYS A 330 6.88 -5.19 16.94
CA LYS A 330 7.77 -5.37 15.79
C LYS A 330 8.28 -4.00 15.32
N PRO A 331 9.44 -3.95 14.65
CA PRO A 331 9.89 -2.74 13.98
C PRO A 331 8.85 -2.23 12.99
N LEU A 332 8.73 -0.92 12.87
CA LEU A 332 7.79 -0.26 11.96
C LEU A 332 8.52 0.42 10.80
N PHE A 333 7.88 0.49 9.65
CA PHE A 333 8.37 1.19 8.49
C PHE A 333 7.24 1.96 7.81
N ILE A 334 7.31 3.29 7.80
CA ILE A 334 6.38 4.12 7.04
C ILE A 334 6.81 4.05 5.58
N VAL A 335 6.05 3.34 4.75
CA VAL A 335 6.38 3.14 3.33
C VAL A 335 5.52 3.95 2.39
N GLU A 336 4.50 4.64 2.92
CA GLU A 336 3.71 5.63 2.19
C GLU A 336 3.18 6.69 3.16
N ASN A 337 3.36 7.95 2.78
CA ASN A 337 2.70 9.13 3.35
C ASN A 337 2.83 10.29 2.37
N GLY A 338 1.81 11.10 2.19
CA GLY A 338 1.90 12.22 1.25
C GLY A 338 0.60 12.96 1.06
N LEU A 339 0.69 14.08 0.37
CA LEU A 339 -0.42 14.97 0.03
C LEU A 339 -0.62 15.02 -1.48
N GLY A 340 -1.77 14.56 -1.95
CA GLY A 340 -2.21 14.81 -3.32
C GLY A 340 -2.66 16.25 -3.49
N ALA A 341 -2.17 16.96 -4.49
CA ALA A 341 -2.50 18.36 -4.74
C ALA A 341 -2.48 18.70 -6.23
N TYR A 342 -3.12 19.79 -6.61
CA TYR A 342 -3.04 20.38 -7.93
C TYR A 342 -1.81 21.27 -8.03
N ASP A 343 -0.71 20.73 -8.54
CA ASP A 343 0.51 21.50 -8.76
C ASP A 343 0.41 22.29 -10.08
N LYS A 344 0.95 23.49 -10.08
CA LYS A 344 1.00 24.35 -11.27
C LYS A 344 2.44 24.57 -11.70
N LEU A 345 2.76 24.12 -12.90
CA LEU A 345 4.04 24.46 -13.55
C LEU A 345 3.99 25.91 -14.05
N THR A 346 4.94 26.72 -13.63
CA THR A 346 5.10 28.10 -14.07
C THR A 346 5.81 28.20 -15.43
N ASP A 347 5.80 29.36 -16.08
CA ASP A 347 6.46 29.57 -17.39
C ASP A 347 7.99 29.38 -17.31
N ASP A 348 8.59 29.58 -16.15
CA ASP A 348 10.02 29.34 -15.89
C ASP A 348 10.28 27.90 -15.37
N HIS A 349 9.31 27.00 -15.57
CA HIS A 349 9.39 25.57 -15.23
C HIS A 349 9.61 25.26 -13.76
N LYS A 350 8.99 26.02 -12.87
CA LYS A 350 8.98 25.79 -11.41
C LYS A 350 7.61 25.37 -10.92
N VAL A 351 7.60 24.70 -9.79
CA VAL A 351 6.40 24.37 -9.03
C VAL A 351 6.62 24.80 -7.58
N HIS A 352 5.82 25.76 -7.13
CA HIS A 352 5.83 26.27 -5.76
C HIS A 352 4.82 25.47 -4.94
N ASP A 353 5.31 24.53 -4.12
CA ASP A 353 4.48 23.57 -3.38
C ASP A 353 4.71 23.64 -1.86
N ASP A 354 4.69 24.84 -1.30
CA ASP A 354 4.81 25.11 0.14
C ASP A 354 3.78 24.33 0.98
N TYR A 355 2.58 24.09 0.45
CA TYR A 355 1.53 23.27 1.09
C TYR A 355 2.00 21.81 1.29
N ARG A 356 2.81 21.25 0.37
CA ARG A 356 3.39 19.91 0.50
C ARG A 356 4.49 19.90 1.55
N ILE A 357 5.34 20.92 1.54
CA ILE A 357 6.39 21.13 2.55
C ILE A 357 5.77 21.18 3.94
N GLU A 358 4.71 21.96 4.14
CA GLU A 358 4.05 22.09 5.44
C GLU A 358 3.38 20.79 5.90
N TYR A 359 2.74 20.06 4.97
CA TYR A 359 2.17 18.73 5.26
C TYR A 359 3.25 17.77 5.76
N LEU A 360 4.33 17.63 5.00
CA LEU A 360 5.43 16.71 5.35
C LEU A 360 6.13 17.13 6.64
N ARG A 361 6.42 18.43 6.80
CA ARG A 361 7.04 18.99 8.00
C ARG A 361 6.24 18.65 9.26
N SER A 362 4.94 18.83 9.23
CA SER A 362 4.08 18.55 10.38
C SER A 362 4.05 17.06 10.74
N HIS A 363 3.98 16.17 9.74
CA HIS A 363 4.01 14.72 9.96
C HIS A 363 5.38 14.23 10.46
N ILE A 364 6.47 14.73 9.87
CA ILE A 364 7.84 14.38 10.31
C ILE A 364 8.10 14.83 11.74
N LYS A 365 7.58 15.98 12.17
CA LYS A 365 7.67 16.44 13.58
C LYS A 365 7.05 15.44 14.56
N GLU A 366 5.85 14.95 14.26
CA GLU A 366 5.17 13.99 15.11
C GLU A 366 5.82 12.59 15.04
N MET A 367 6.30 12.18 13.87
CA MET A 367 7.11 10.98 13.71
C MET A 367 8.39 11.02 14.57
N LYS A 368 9.11 12.15 14.58
CA LYS A 368 10.30 12.33 15.45
C LYS A 368 9.96 12.17 16.91
N LYS A 369 8.84 12.72 17.39
CA LYS A 369 8.40 12.56 18.79
C LYS A 369 8.10 11.09 19.09
N ALA A 370 7.43 10.36 18.19
CA ALA A 370 7.19 8.94 18.37
C ALA A 370 8.49 8.15 18.62
N VAL A 371 9.55 8.48 17.89
CA VAL A 371 10.86 7.83 18.07
C VAL A 371 11.56 8.32 19.35
N THR A 372 11.64 9.64 19.57
CA THR A 372 12.51 10.22 20.61
C THR A 372 11.86 10.30 21.98
N GLU A 373 10.54 10.41 22.05
CA GLU A 373 9.79 10.54 23.30
C GLU A 373 9.06 9.25 23.68
N ASP A 374 8.50 8.54 22.66
CA ASP A 374 7.66 7.38 22.89
C ASP A 374 8.42 6.03 22.73
N GLY A 375 9.65 6.05 22.18
CA GLY A 375 10.51 4.88 22.05
C GLY A 375 10.09 3.90 20.94
N VAL A 376 9.42 4.40 19.89
CA VAL A 376 9.03 3.59 18.74
C VAL A 376 10.26 3.17 17.94
N ASP A 377 10.39 1.87 17.64
CA ASP A 377 11.38 1.32 16.72
C ASP A 377 10.92 1.53 15.28
N LEU A 378 11.32 2.67 14.69
CA LEU A 378 10.97 3.08 13.33
C LEU A 378 12.20 3.00 12.43
N TRP A 379 12.17 2.14 11.41
CA TRP A 379 13.28 1.93 10.50
C TRP A 379 13.45 3.04 9.45
N GLY A 380 12.34 3.64 9.03
CA GLY A 380 12.41 4.68 8.00
C GLY A 380 11.07 5.28 7.62
N TYR A 381 11.18 6.23 6.69
CA TYR A 381 10.05 6.99 6.17
C TYR A 381 10.22 7.19 4.65
N LEU A 382 9.26 6.67 3.89
CA LEU A 382 9.21 6.80 2.44
C LEU A 382 7.94 7.57 2.06
N PRO A 383 8.04 8.82 1.61
CA PRO A 383 6.91 9.55 1.07
C PRO A 383 6.32 8.85 -0.17
N TRP A 384 4.99 8.88 -0.29
CA TRP A 384 4.31 8.37 -1.46
C TRP A 384 4.51 9.27 -2.67
N GLY A 385 4.95 8.66 -3.78
CA GLY A 385 5.13 9.37 -5.02
C GLY A 385 6.30 10.34 -5.01
N CYS A 386 7.55 9.87 -4.87
CA CYS A 386 8.73 10.72 -4.96
C CYS A 386 8.81 11.49 -6.30
N ILE A 387 8.25 10.92 -7.36
CA ILE A 387 7.95 11.52 -8.66
C ILE A 387 6.44 11.54 -8.83
N ASP A 388 5.88 12.52 -9.51
CA ASP A 388 4.46 12.53 -9.87
C ASP A 388 4.07 11.21 -10.54
N LEU A 389 2.89 10.74 -10.25
CA LEU A 389 2.37 9.47 -10.72
C LEU A 389 0.85 9.58 -10.97
N VAL A 390 0.29 8.58 -11.63
CA VAL A 390 -1.17 8.46 -11.72
C VAL A 390 -1.71 8.02 -10.37
N SER A 391 -2.60 8.83 -9.79
CA SER A 391 -3.19 8.55 -8.47
C SER A 391 -3.99 7.24 -8.49
N ALA A 392 -3.70 6.33 -7.58
CA ALA A 392 -4.44 5.08 -7.43
C ALA A 392 -5.91 5.32 -7.01
N SER A 393 -6.17 6.38 -6.21
CA SER A 393 -7.53 6.66 -5.72
C SER A 393 -8.45 7.32 -6.75
N THR A 394 -7.91 8.02 -7.77
CA THR A 394 -8.71 8.77 -8.75
C THR A 394 -8.40 8.47 -10.21
N GLY A 395 -7.29 7.78 -10.51
CA GLY A 395 -6.85 7.53 -11.88
C GLY A 395 -6.32 8.76 -12.61
N GLU A 396 -5.95 9.82 -11.88
CA GLU A 396 -5.52 11.12 -12.42
C GLU A 396 -4.03 11.34 -12.23
N ILE A 397 -3.36 11.88 -13.22
CA ILE A 397 -2.00 12.41 -13.06
C ILE A 397 -2.01 13.82 -12.45
N ASN A 398 -3.10 14.55 -12.58
CA ASN A 398 -3.25 15.90 -12.03
C ASN A 398 -3.34 15.92 -10.50
N LYS A 399 -3.64 14.79 -9.85
CA LYS A 399 -3.52 14.63 -8.40
C LYS A 399 -2.08 14.25 -8.05
N ARG A 400 -1.24 15.25 -7.87
CA ARG A 400 0.22 15.11 -7.78
C ARG A 400 0.71 14.96 -6.34
N TYR A 401 1.67 14.07 -6.16
CA TYR A 401 2.25 13.76 -4.84
C TYR A 401 3.75 14.03 -4.78
N GLY A 402 4.43 14.05 -5.94
CA GLY A 402 5.88 13.99 -6.03
C GLY A 402 6.61 15.28 -5.65
N PHE A 403 7.90 15.13 -5.39
CA PHE A 403 8.90 16.20 -5.34
C PHE A 403 9.38 16.60 -6.74
N ILE A 404 9.08 15.77 -7.71
CA ILE A 404 9.46 15.92 -9.11
C ILE A 404 8.19 15.92 -9.94
N TYR A 405 7.96 17.04 -10.64
CA TYR A 405 6.84 17.20 -11.55
C TYR A 405 7.11 16.46 -12.85
N VAL A 406 6.14 15.71 -13.32
CA VAL A 406 6.14 15.11 -14.67
C VAL A 406 5.20 15.90 -15.55
N ASP A 407 5.72 16.44 -16.65
CA ASP A 407 4.95 17.27 -17.58
C ASP A 407 4.04 16.39 -18.45
N GLU A 408 2.92 16.01 -17.86
CA GLU A 408 1.81 15.30 -18.51
C GLU A 408 0.50 15.68 -17.81
N ASP A 409 -0.60 15.72 -18.57
CA ASP A 409 -1.95 15.93 -18.06
C ASP A 409 -2.82 14.67 -18.16
N ASN A 410 -4.05 14.74 -17.66
CA ASN A 410 -5.01 13.62 -17.69
C ASN A 410 -5.42 13.18 -19.10
N HIS A 411 -5.05 13.92 -20.15
CA HIS A 411 -5.36 13.64 -21.56
C HIS A 411 -4.13 13.17 -22.34
N GLY A 412 -2.99 13.03 -21.70
CA GLY A 412 -1.73 12.60 -22.31
C GLY A 412 -0.97 13.70 -23.03
N ASN A 413 -1.33 14.97 -22.81
CA ASN A 413 -0.58 16.10 -23.32
C ASN A 413 0.58 16.42 -22.39
N GLY A 414 1.70 16.87 -22.97
CA GLY A 414 2.89 17.24 -22.25
C GLY A 414 4.15 16.65 -22.87
N SER A 415 5.29 17.02 -22.34
CA SER A 415 6.60 16.61 -22.86
C SER A 415 7.21 15.42 -22.14
N MET A 416 6.60 14.92 -21.07
CA MET A 416 7.13 13.92 -20.14
C MET A 416 8.42 14.34 -19.42
N LYS A 417 8.84 15.59 -19.54
CA LYS A 417 10.02 16.10 -18.83
C LYS A 417 9.80 16.13 -17.31
N ARG A 418 10.90 15.95 -16.59
CA ARG A 418 10.94 15.99 -15.12
C ARG A 418 11.43 17.37 -14.67
N TYR A 419 10.66 18.00 -13.79
CA TYR A 419 11.02 19.29 -13.19
C TYR A 419 11.00 19.19 -11.67
N LYS A 420 12.06 19.71 -11.02
CA LYS A 420 12.14 19.74 -9.55
C LYS A 420 11.16 20.78 -9.01
N LYS A 421 10.40 20.40 -7.98
CA LYS A 421 9.53 21.30 -7.22
C LYS A 421 10.33 21.96 -6.08
N ASP A 422 9.77 22.97 -5.43
CA ASP A 422 10.42 23.60 -4.27
C ASP A 422 10.62 22.60 -3.12
N SER A 423 9.70 21.66 -2.96
CA SER A 423 9.81 20.57 -2.00
C SER A 423 10.99 19.63 -2.24
N PHE A 424 11.55 19.56 -3.47
CA PHE A 424 12.73 18.76 -3.76
C PHE A 424 13.94 19.21 -2.96
N ASP A 425 14.26 20.49 -3.02
CA ASP A 425 15.44 21.05 -2.32
C ASP A 425 15.23 21.10 -0.80
N TRP A 426 13.98 21.33 -0.36
CA TRP A 426 13.63 21.26 1.05
C TRP A 426 13.82 19.84 1.60
N TYR A 427 13.27 18.82 0.93
CA TYR A 427 13.34 17.44 1.40
C TYR A 427 14.77 16.87 1.34
N LYS A 428 15.58 17.34 0.38
CA LYS A 428 17.03 17.06 0.35
C LYS A 428 17.70 17.48 1.66
N LYS A 429 17.43 18.68 2.16
CA LYS A 429 17.97 19.17 3.45
C LYS A 429 17.46 18.34 4.63
N VAL A 430 16.20 17.94 4.59
CA VAL A 430 15.62 17.03 5.61
C VAL A 430 16.39 15.71 5.66
N ILE A 431 16.70 15.12 4.51
CA ILE A 431 17.48 13.87 4.44
C ILE A 431 18.92 14.09 4.91
N GLU A 432 19.59 15.13 4.43
CA GLU A 432 20.98 15.46 4.80
C GLU A 432 21.15 15.68 6.30
N SER A 433 20.16 16.30 6.94
CA SER A 433 20.15 16.57 8.39
C SER A 433 19.54 15.42 9.22
N ASN A 434 19.13 14.31 8.60
CA ASN A 434 18.33 13.25 9.24
C ASN A 434 17.13 13.80 10.02
N GLY A 435 16.41 14.75 9.41
CA GLY A 435 15.23 15.38 9.99
C GLY A 435 15.51 16.39 11.11
N ALA A 436 16.74 16.82 11.32
CA ALA A 436 17.06 17.86 12.29
C ALA A 436 16.62 19.24 11.78
N ASP A 437 16.77 19.50 10.49
CA ASP A 437 16.36 20.73 9.80
C ASP A 437 15.07 20.46 8.98
N LEU A 438 13.93 21.06 9.42
CA LEU A 438 12.58 20.85 8.83
C LEU A 438 11.98 22.15 8.32
#